data_8645c2a20597c7f272a3dffc34ef9691
#
_entry.id   8645c2a20597c7f272a3dffc34ef9691
#
_cell.length_a   1.000
_cell.length_b   1.000
_cell.length_c   1.000
_cell.angle_alpha   90.00
_cell.angle_beta   90.00
_cell.angle_gamma   90.00
#
_symmetry.space_group_name_H-M   'P 1'
#
loop_
_entity.id
_entity.type
_entity.pdbx_description
1 polymer ?
#
loop_
_entity_poly.entity_id
_entity_poly.type
_entity_poly.pdbx_seq_one_letter_code
_entity_poly.pdbx_strand_id
1 'polypeptide(L)'
;MKIAIFGSWSESRKKWRPRESKEEFIEACRIIGREISRCGHAIIVNSSDPNTADRYVVEGAVEEVENKEIEYPIINVLRHFDGFFPFKELARKYSNIFSFYSRTQSWWEGAHLIAIRDADAVLTICGGRVTYIAGLASIVAKKKLAPIGSFGGASEKLLQVLEDITSEIEYKNDVRRLNNPWNKEVLNTALKLLGILDSPSILIIHGRGNDWKYLRDYLQNTLQLPKIIVMEEEFTLGKTLPEKFEYVASKVDGAIAVVTPDDVGTLKDRKDFKLRTRQNVWLEIGWLWGRTCRERIMILCKEEVEIPSDIQGIELYHYKEKPIEKSEQIRLFIEKIKRGVV
;
A
#
# COMPACT_ATOMS: atom_id res chain seq x y z
N MET A 1 1.22 2.90 3.66
CA MET A 1 0.14 3.88 3.35
C MET A 1 -0.48 4.37 4.65
N LYS A 2 -1.08 5.57 4.62
CA LYS A 2 -1.89 6.13 5.72
C LYS A 2 -3.37 6.07 5.35
N ILE A 3 -4.20 5.51 6.22
CA ILE A 3 -5.63 5.31 5.98
C ILE A 3 -6.42 6.13 6.99
N ALA A 4 -7.20 7.10 6.50
CA ALA A 4 -8.08 7.88 7.37
C ALA A 4 -9.37 7.11 7.66
N ILE A 5 -9.76 7.09 8.92
CA ILE A 5 -10.94 6.38 9.40
C ILE A 5 -12.04 7.37 9.75
N PHE A 6 -13.25 7.15 9.23
CA PHE A 6 -14.43 7.95 9.58
C PHE A 6 -15.64 7.04 9.82
N GLY A 7 -16.28 7.21 10.93
CA GLY A 7 -17.47 6.45 11.25
C GLY A 7 -17.95 6.67 12.66
N SER A 8 -19.20 6.35 12.91
CA SER A 8 -19.78 6.38 14.24
C SER A 8 -21.11 5.65 14.27
N TRP A 9 -21.44 5.09 15.42
CA TRP A 9 -22.69 4.38 15.64
C TRP A 9 -23.61 5.18 16.55
N SER A 10 -24.91 5.29 16.23
CA SER A 10 -25.91 5.95 17.08
C SER A 10 -27.33 5.58 16.65
N GLU A 11 -28.10 5.02 17.55
CA GLU A 11 -29.51 4.66 17.35
C GLU A 11 -30.42 5.88 17.12
N SER A 12 -30.08 7.02 17.70
CA SER A 12 -30.92 8.20 17.64
C SER A 12 -31.01 8.86 16.25
N ARG A 13 -30.22 8.39 15.28
CA ARG A 13 -30.15 8.99 13.95
C ARG A 13 -31.25 8.49 13.03
N LYS A 14 -32.32 9.26 12.85
CA LYS A 14 -33.43 8.93 11.94
C LYS A 14 -33.01 8.78 10.47
N LYS A 15 -32.18 9.71 9.95
CA LYS A 15 -31.73 9.74 8.54
C LYS A 15 -30.58 8.79 8.23
N TRP A 16 -29.73 8.50 9.21
CA TRP A 16 -28.49 7.74 9.10
C TRP A 16 -28.52 6.52 10.02
N ARG A 17 -29.60 5.74 9.94
CA ARG A 17 -29.89 4.65 10.89
C ARG A 17 -28.86 3.53 10.72
N PRO A 18 -28.28 3.02 11.82
CA PRO A 18 -27.52 1.78 11.80
C PRO A 18 -28.42 0.59 11.43
N ARG A 19 -27.83 -0.43 10.80
CA ARG A 19 -28.51 -1.69 10.47
C ARG A 19 -28.20 -2.79 11.47
N GLU A 20 -26.98 -2.80 12.01
CA GLU A 20 -26.47 -3.84 12.91
C GLU A 20 -26.34 -3.30 14.34
N SER A 21 -26.08 -4.20 15.29
CA SER A 21 -25.86 -3.86 16.69
C SER A 21 -24.59 -3.03 16.91
N LYS A 22 -24.50 -2.39 18.06
CA LYS A 22 -23.31 -1.63 18.45
C LYS A 22 -22.13 -2.58 18.69
N GLU A 23 -22.37 -3.75 19.22
CA GLU A 23 -21.40 -4.78 19.52
C GLU A 23 -20.74 -5.29 18.24
N GLU A 24 -21.53 -5.58 17.20
CA GLU A 24 -21.00 -5.99 15.88
C GLU A 24 -20.21 -4.89 15.20
N PHE A 25 -20.66 -3.64 15.30
CA PHE A 25 -19.92 -2.47 14.82
C PHE A 25 -18.55 -2.34 15.52
N ILE A 26 -18.51 -2.50 16.85
CA ILE A 26 -17.27 -2.43 17.64
C ILE A 26 -16.29 -3.52 17.18
N GLU A 27 -16.75 -4.76 17.08
CA GLU A 27 -15.87 -5.87 16.71
C GLU A 27 -15.38 -5.73 15.27
N ALA A 28 -16.23 -5.29 14.33
CA ALA A 28 -15.80 -4.98 12.97
C ALA A 28 -14.69 -3.90 12.94
N CYS A 29 -14.83 -2.84 13.71
CA CYS A 29 -13.81 -1.80 13.81
C CYS A 29 -12.48 -2.34 14.37
N ARG A 30 -12.52 -3.21 15.40
CA ARG A 30 -11.30 -3.86 15.92
C ARG A 30 -10.63 -4.75 14.88
N ILE A 31 -11.41 -5.57 14.18
CA ILE A 31 -10.90 -6.42 13.08
C ILE A 31 -10.24 -5.56 12.00
N ILE A 32 -10.87 -4.47 11.58
CA ILE A 32 -10.31 -3.54 10.58
C ILE A 32 -8.97 -2.98 11.06
N GLY A 33 -8.89 -2.54 12.32
CA GLY A 33 -7.65 -2.01 12.90
C GLY A 33 -6.51 -3.02 12.93
N ARG A 34 -6.81 -4.26 13.36
CA ARG A 34 -5.87 -5.38 13.32
C ARG A 34 -5.35 -5.65 11.92
N GLU A 35 -6.24 -5.76 10.94
CA GLU A 35 -5.84 -6.09 9.56
C GLU A 35 -5.04 -4.98 8.87
N ILE A 36 -5.41 -3.72 9.05
CA ILE A 36 -4.62 -2.58 8.53
C ILE A 36 -3.21 -2.60 9.11
N SER A 37 -3.08 -2.78 10.43
CA SER A 37 -1.79 -2.81 11.13
C SER A 37 -0.98 -4.07 10.82
N ARG A 38 -1.65 -5.23 10.68
CA ARG A 38 -1.01 -6.49 10.27
C ARG A 38 -0.38 -6.38 8.89
N CYS A 39 -1.01 -5.62 7.99
CA CYS A 39 -0.48 -5.33 6.66
C CYS A 39 0.59 -4.22 6.65
N GLY A 40 1.00 -3.69 7.80
CA GLY A 40 2.05 -2.68 7.93
C GLY A 40 1.62 -1.28 7.50
N HIS A 41 0.33 -0.96 7.56
CA HIS A 41 -0.19 0.36 7.20
C HIS A 41 -0.54 1.18 8.43
N ALA A 42 -0.46 2.50 8.31
CA ALA A 42 -0.79 3.44 9.37
C ALA A 42 -2.24 3.94 9.25
N ILE A 43 -2.84 4.27 10.38
CA ILE A 43 -4.17 4.87 10.46
C ILE A 43 -4.09 6.34 10.85
N ILE A 44 -5.05 7.13 10.37
CA ILE A 44 -5.28 8.51 10.81
C ILE A 44 -6.64 8.57 11.49
N VAL A 45 -6.65 9.04 12.73
CA VAL A 45 -7.85 9.11 13.59
C VAL A 45 -7.96 10.48 14.27
N ASN A 46 -9.18 10.86 14.67
CA ASN A 46 -9.46 12.15 15.25
C ASN A 46 -10.12 12.09 16.63
N SER A 47 -10.69 10.96 17.02
CA SER A 47 -11.56 10.85 18.19
C SER A 47 -11.31 9.58 19.00
N SER A 48 -11.43 9.69 20.31
CA SER A 48 -11.50 8.54 21.23
C SER A 48 -12.88 8.34 21.83
N ASP A 49 -13.91 9.01 21.29
CA ASP A 49 -15.30 8.86 21.73
C ASP A 49 -15.82 7.43 21.54
N PRO A 50 -16.52 6.84 22.53
CA PRO A 50 -16.99 5.45 22.48
C PRO A 50 -18.09 5.18 21.42
N ASN A 51 -18.53 6.19 20.70
CA ASN A 51 -19.46 6.02 19.58
C ASN A 51 -18.77 6.17 18.21
N THR A 52 -17.44 6.40 18.17
CA THR A 52 -16.70 6.54 16.93
C THR A 52 -15.95 5.27 16.55
N ALA A 53 -15.79 5.04 15.24
CA ALA A 53 -15.01 3.95 14.70
C ALA A 53 -13.53 4.07 15.09
N ASP A 54 -13.03 5.30 15.11
CA ASP A 54 -11.65 5.65 15.46
C ASP A 54 -11.16 4.92 16.71
N ARG A 55 -11.98 4.95 17.77
CA ARG A 55 -11.63 4.30 19.04
C ARG A 55 -11.30 2.83 18.88
N TYR A 56 -12.21 2.10 18.25
CA TYR A 56 -12.11 0.65 18.17
C TYR A 56 -11.12 0.17 17.11
N VAL A 57 -10.94 0.94 16.05
CA VAL A 57 -9.87 0.70 15.08
C VAL A 57 -8.50 0.88 15.74
N VAL A 58 -8.33 1.89 16.60
CA VAL A 58 -7.09 2.07 17.39
C VAL A 58 -6.90 0.92 18.37
N GLU A 59 -7.93 0.48 19.09
CA GLU A 59 -7.84 -0.67 20.01
C GLU A 59 -7.35 -1.92 19.27
N GLY A 60 -7.94 -2.26 18.11
CA GLY A 60 -7.52 -3.41 17.30
C GLY A 60 -6.10 -3.26 16.72
N ALA A 61 -5.72 -2.05 16.32
CA ALA A 61 -4.36 -1.78 15.85
C ALA A 61 -3.31 -1.98 16.96
N VAL A 62 -3.60 -1.53 18.18
CA VAL A 62 -2.73 -1.72 19.36
C VAL A 62 -2.60 -3.20 19.69
N GLU A 63 -3.73 -3.95 19.74
CA GLU A 63 -3.73 -5.41 19.99
C GLU A 63 -2.81 -6.16 19.03
N GLU A 64 -2.81 -5.78 17.73
CA GLU A 64 -2.00 -6.44 16.71
C GLU A 64 -0.49 -6.22 16.89
N VAL A 65 -0.09 -5.07 17.44
CA VAL A 65 1.32 -4.66 17.50
C VAL A 65 1.91 -4.66 18.91
N GLU A 66 1.13 -4.96 19.95
CA GLU A 66 1.55 -4.89 21.37
C GLU A 66 2.86 -5.66 21.65
N ASN A 67 3.08 -6.77 20.94
CA ASN A 67 4.25 -7.64 21.11
C ASN A 67 5.21 -7.60 19.91
N LYS A 68 5.14 -6.56 19.07
CA LYS A 68 6.01 -6.41 17.90
C LYS A 68 6.92 -5.20 18.06
N GLU A 69 8.14 -5.32 17.56
CA GLU A 69 9.01 -4.16 17.38
C GLU A 69 8.49 -3.33 16.20
N ILE A 70 8.09 -2.09 16.47
CA ILE A 70 7.58 -1.14 15.48
C ILE A 70 8.56 0.02 15.38
N GLU A 71 9.15 0.19 14.20
CA GLU A 71 10.18 1.22 13.94
C GLU A 71 9.60 2.62 13.71
N TYR A 72 8.32 2.73 13.37
CA TYR A 72 7.67 4.00 13.05
C TYR A 72 6.21 4.03 13.56
N PRO A 73 5.67 5.22 13.87
CA PRO A 73 4.31 5.35 14.35
C PRO A 73 3.28 4.89 13.32
N ILE A 74 2.40 3.96 13.73
CA ILE A 74 1.30 3.46 12.89
C ILE A 74 -0.04 4.13 13.21
N ILE A 75 -0.16 4.83 14.35
CA ILE A 75 -1.37 5.53 14.76
C ILE A 75 -1.09 7.04 14.74
N ASN A 76 -1.68 7.73 13.76
CA ASN A 76 -1.53 9.16 13.60
C ASN A 76 -2.79 9.85 14.14
N VAL A 77 -2.66 10.62 15.21
CA VAL A 77 -3.77 11.27 15.89
C VAL A 77 -3.79 12.77 15.58
N LEU A 78 -4.86 13.23 14.95
CA LEU A 78 -5.15 14.65 14.80
C LEU A 78 -5.73 15.21 16.10
N ARG A 79 -5.00 16.12 16.75
CA ARG A 79 -5.42 16.74 18.02
C ARG A 79 -6.37 17.90 17.77
N HIS A 80 -7.37 18.02 18.63
CA HIS A 80 -8.26 19.17 18.66
C HIS A 80 -7.57 20.43 19.19
N PHE A 81 -7.96 21.60 18.68
CA PHE A 81 -7.43 22.88 19.13
C PHE A 81 -7.84 23.21 20.58
N ASP A 82 -8.99 22.72 21.03
CA ASP A 82 -9.56 22.91 22.38
C ASP A 82 -8.82 22.19 23.51
N GLY A 83 -7.64 21.60 23.23
CA GLY A 83 -6.84 20.89 24.22
C GLY A 83 -7.27 19.45 24.51
N PHE A 84 -8.36 18.95 23.88
CA PHE A 84 -8.73 17.56 23.99
C PHE A 84 -7.62 16.65 23.41
N PHE A 85 -7.17 15.69 24.21
CA PHE A 85 -6.08 14.78 23.86
C PHE A 85 -6.63 13.35 23.70
N PRO A 86 -7.03 12.95 22.46
CA PRO A 86 -7.53 11.62 22.22
C PRO A 86 -6.46 10.57 22.52
N PHE A 87 -6.86 9.41 23.04
CA PHE A 87 -5.98 8.25 23.30
C PHE A 87 -4.82 8.48 24.25
N LYS A 88 -4.91 9.48 25.15
CA LYS A 88 -3.82 9.88 26.07
C LYS A 88 -3.22 8.71 26.88
N GLU A 89 -4.07 7.83 27.38
CA GLU A 89 -3.64 6.67 28.20
C GLU A 89 -2.94 5.61 27.35
N LEU A 90 -3.52 5.26 26.19
CA LEU A 90 -2.91 4.31 25.25
C LEU A 90 -1.57 4.85 24.72
N ALA A 91 -1.51 6.13 24.39
CA ALA A 91 -0.27 6.76 23.90
C ALA A 91 0.83 6.84 24.97
N ARG A 92 0.48 6.90 26.26
CA ARG A 92 1.47 6.79 27.34
C ARG A 92 2.04 5.39 27.45
N LYS A 93 1.19 4.36 27.29
CA LYS A 93 1.60 2.95 27.36
C LYS A 93 2.40 2.52 26.12
N TYR A 94 2.05 3.01 24.94
CA TYR A 94 2.59 2.60 23.64
C TYR A 94 3.12 3.82 22.85
N SER A 95 4.03 4.59 23.43
CA SER A 95 4.48 5.88 22.86
C SER A 95 5.16 5.77 21.49
N ASN A 96 5.80 4.64 21.19
CA ASN A 96 6.50 4.39 19.93
C ASN A 96 5.57 4.21 18.72
N ILE A 97 4.31 3.82 18.92
CA ILE A 97 3.37 3.57 17.83
C ILE A 97 2.41 4.74 17.57
N PHE A 98 2.44 5.79 18.42
CA PHE A 98 1.60 6.97 18.28
C PHE A 98 2.38 8.18 17.77
N SER A 99 1.79 8.90 16.80
CA SER A 99 2.22 10.22 16.37
C SER A 99 1.07 11.21 16.51
N PHE A 100 1.36 12.40 17.04
CA PHE A 100 0.38 13.45 17.27
C PHE A 100 0.74 14.69 16.49
N TYR A 101 -0.21 15.23 15.74
CA TYR A 101 -0.04 16.51 15.09
C TYR A 101 -1.22 17.44 15.37
N SER A 102 -0.90 18.69 15.60
CA SER A 102 -1.87 19.72 15.91
C SER A 102 -2.60 20.16 14.66
N ARG A 103 -3.88 20.42 14.78
CA ARG A 103 -4.62 21.12 13.75
C ARG A 103 -4.77 22.60 14.08
N THR A 104 -4.91 23.38 13.02
CA THR A 104 -5.00 24.84 13.10
C THR A 104 -6.44 25.34 13.22
N GLN A 105 -7.46 24.47 13.16
CA GLN A 105 -8.86 24.85 13.14
C GLN A 105 -9.68 24.13 14.21
N SER A 106 -10.71 24.82 14.74
CA SER A 106 -11.48 24.39 15.89
C SER A 106 -12.69 23.50 15.59
N TRP A 107 -13.10 23.33 14.34
CA TRP A 107 -14.26 22.52 13.99
C TRP A 107 -13.92 21.16 13.36
N TRP A 108 -14.82 20.22 13.52
CA TRP A 108 -14.65 18.82 13.09
C TRP A 108 -14.42 18.65 11.59
N GLU A 109 -15.15 19.39 10.76
CA GLU A 109 -15.05 19.31 9.31
C GLU A 109 -13.62 19.65 8.85
N GLY A 110 -13.00 20.66 9.44
CA GLY A 110 -11.62 21.01 9.14
C GLY A 110 -10.64 19.90 9.47
N ALA A 111 -10.85 19.19 10.60
CA ALA A 111 -10.02 18.03 10.94
C ALA A 111 -10.15 16.90 9.92
N HIS A 112 -11.37 16.63 9.46
CA HIS A 112 -11.61 15.59 8.46
C HIS A 112 -10.96 15.92 7.13
N LEU A 113 -10.99 17.18 6.70
CA LEU A 113 -10.29 17.62 5.48
C LEU A 113 -8.77 17.47 5.58
N ILE A 114 -8.19 17.79 6.75
CA ILE A 114 -6.75 17.57 7.00
C ILE A 114 -6.43 16.07 6.96
N ALA A 115 -7.24 15.24 7.63
CA ALA A 115 -7.04 13.78 7.61
C ALA A 115 -7.11 13.21 6.18
N ILE A 116 -8.08 13.66 5.35
CA ILE A 116 -8.21 13.25 3.95
C ILE A 116 -7.01 13.71 3.12
N ARG A 117 -6.55 14.95 3.31
CA ARG A 117 -5.36 15.47 2.61
C ARG A 117 -4.15 14.57 2.84
N ASP A 118 -3.91 14.20 4.10
CA ASP A 118 -2.72 13.50 4.56
C ASP A 118 -2.81 11.97 4.40
N ALA A 119 -4.00 11.45 4.10
CA ALA A 119 -4.25 10.03 3.85
C ALA A 119 -3.97 9.64 2.39
N ASP A 120 -3.57 8.39 2.18
CA ASP A 120 -3.50 7.75 0.87
C ASP A 120 -4.86 7.14 0.47
N ALA A 121 -5.61 6.67 1.47
CA ALA A 121 -6.93 6.07 1.32
C ALA A 121 -7.84 6.42 2.50
N VAL A 122 -9.15 6.23 2.30
CA VAL A 122 -10.18 6.56 3.29
C VAL A 122 -11.11 5.36 3.48
N LEU A 123 -11.34 5.00 4.73
CA LEU A 123 -12.35 4.02 5.11
C LEU A 123 -13.49 4.71 5.86
N THR A 124 -14.73 4.41 5.47
CA THR A 124 -15.89 4.85 6.24
C THR A 124 -16.73 3.65 6.67
N ILE A 125 -17.30 3.70 7.88
CA ILE A 125 -18.17 2.65 8.41
C ILE A 125 -19.34 3.28 9.18
N CYS A 126 -20.58 2.90 8.83
CA CYS A 126 -21.80 3.51 9.38
C CYS A 126 -21.79 5.05 9.27
N GLY A 127 -21.88 5.76 10.37
CA GLY A 127 -21.70 7.21 10.44
C GLY A 127 -22.93 8.05 10.08
N GLY A 128 -22.77 9.36 10.22
CA GLY A 128 -23.80 10.36 9.94
C GLY A 128 -23.35 11.40 8.90
N ARG A 129 -23.93 12.60 8.98
CA ARG A 129 -23.67 13.70 8.03
C ARG A 129 -22.18 14.00 7.84
N VAL A 130 -21.40 14.04 8.92
CA VAL A 130 -19.97 14.37 8.86
C VAL A 130 -19.19 13.28 8.13
N THR A 131 -19.51 12.00 8.40
CA THR A 131 -18.92 10.85 7.68
C THR A 131 -19.28 10.91 6.18
N TYR A 132 -20.51 11.29 5.85
CA TYR A 132 -20.94 11.43 4.46
C TYR A 132 -20.15 12.52 3.72
N ILE A 133 -19.98 13.70 4.36
CA ILE A 133 -19.18 14.80 3.81
C ILE A 133 -17.72 14.38 3.63
N ALA A 134 -17.14 13.66 4.60
CA ALA A 134 -15.78 13.14 4.49
C ALA A 134 -15.62 12.18 3.29
N GLY A 135 -16.59 11.28 3.08
CA GLY A 135 -16.60 10.39 1.91
C GLY A 135 -16.69 11.16 0.59
N LEU A 136 -17.57 12.13 0.46
CA LEU A 136 -17.66 12.97 -0.73
C LEU A 136 -16.36 13.77 -0.99
N ALA A 137 -15.78 14.34 0.06
CA ALA A 137 -14.51 15.05 -0.04
C ALA A 137 -13.37 14.12 -0.50
N SER A 138 -13.39 12.86 -0.07
CA SER A 138 -12.43 11.84 -0.49
C SER A 138 -12.54 11.52 -1.98
N ILE A 139 -13.78 11.43 -2.50
CA ILE A 139 -14.05 11.24 -3.93
C ILE A 139 -13.50 12.42 -4.75
N VAL A 140 -13.81 13.66 -4.32
CA VAL A 140 -13.33 14.87 -4.99
C VAL A 140 -11.79 14.97 -4.97
N ALA A 141 -11.17 14.56 -3.85
CA ALA A 141 -9.72 14.51 -3.68
C ALA A 141 -9.06 13.30 -4.40
N LYS A 142 -9.84 12.48 -5.12
CA LYS A 142 -9.39 11.27 -5.83
C LYS A 142 -8.65 10.27 -4.94
N LYS A 143 -9.05 10.17 -3.67
CA LYS A 143 -8.52 9.18 -2.74
C LYS A 143 -9.22 7.83 -2.96
N LYS A 144 -8.52 6.72 -2.75
CA LYS A 144 -9.15 5.40 -2.65
C LYS A 144 -10.14 5.44 -1.49
N LEU A 145 -11.38 5.00 -1.72
CA LEU A 145 -12.45 5.06 -0.72
C LEU A 145 -13.14 3.71 -0.59
N ALA A 146 -13.20 3.19 0.63
CA ALA A 146 -13.95 1.98 0.98
C ALA A 146 -15.05 2.29 2.01
N PRO A 147 -16.29 2.56 1.58
CA PRO A 147 -17.42 2.73 2.49
C PRO A 147 -18.01 1.37 2.85
N ILE A 148 -17.89 0.94 4.11
CA ILE A 148 -18.52 -0.29 4.60
C ILE A 148 -19.99 -0.04 4.88
N GLY A 149 -20.85 -0.46 3.96
CA GLY A 149 -22.31 -0.26 4.00
C GLY A 149 -23.05 -1.27 4.85
N SER A 150 -22.42 -2.39 5.25
CA SER A 150 -23.01 -3.44 6.09
C SER A 150 -23.74 -2.87 7.33
N PHE A 151 -23.17 -1.85 7.93
CA PHE A 151 -23.69 -1.20 9.13
C PHE A 151 -24.65 -0.03 8.85
N GLY A 152 -25.06 0.18 7.59
CA GLY A 152 -25.97 1.25 7.21
C GLY A 152 -25.34 2.66 7.31
N GLY A 153 -26.15 3.66 7.66
CA GLY A 153 -25.70 5.03 7.89
C GLY A 153 -25.20 5.75 6.64
N ALA A 154 -24.21 6.61 6.84
CA ALA A 154 -23.61 7.41 5.78
C ALA A 154 -22.84 6.54 4.76
N SER A 155 -22.16 5.49 5.23
CA SER A 155 -21.35 4.62 4.38
C SER A 155 -22.21 3.87 3.35
N GLU A 156 -23.40 3.42 3.71
CA GLU A 156 -24.35 2.84 2.76
C GLU A 156 -24.73 3.82 1.63
N LYS A 157 -24.94 5.09 1.95
CA LYS A 157 -25.29 6.10 0.94
C LYS A 157 -24.10 6.48 0.05
N LEU A 158 -22.89 6.41 0.57
CA LEU A 158 -21.68 6.61 -0.22
C LEU A 158 -21.48 5.50 -1.27
N LEU A 159 -21.91 4.27 -1.01
CA LEU A 159 -21.88 3.20 -2.01
C LEU A 159 -22.72 3.56 -3.24
N GLN A 160 -23.92 4.11 -3.05
CA GLN A 160 -24.77 4.56 -4.17
C GLN A 160 -24.05 5.60 -5.01
N VAL A 161 -23.41 6.60 -4.38
CA VAL A 161 -22.62 7.61 -5.08
C VAL A 161 -21.50 6.98 -5.89
N LEU A 162 -20.76 6.02 -5.31
CA LEU A 162 -19.67 5.35 -6.02
C LEU A 162 -20.17 4.51 -7.22
N GLU A 163 -21.32 3.83 -7.10
CA GLU A 163 -21.92 3.11 -8.20
C GLU A 163 -22.34 4.03 -9.34
N ASP A 164 -22.85 5.23 -9.04
CA ASP A 164 -23.32 6.19 -10.02
C ASP A 164 -22.16 6.84 -10.82
N ILE A 165 -21.03 7.12 -10.16
CA ILE A 165 -19.91 7.85 -10.77
C ILE A 165 -18.90 6.93 -11.48
N THR A 166 -18.93 5.61 -11.28
CA THR A 166 -18.01 4.67 -11.94
C THR A 166 -18.66 3.98 -13.13
N SER A 167 -17.87 3.75 -14.18
CA SER A 167 -18.26 2.94 -15.35
C SER A 167 -17.66 1.53 -15.33
N GLU A 168 -16.67 1.26 -14.47
CA GLU A 168 -15.96 0.00 -14.41
C GLU A 168 -16.79 -1.08 -13.66
N ILE A 169 -17.10 -2.17 -14.36
CA ILE A 169 -17.99 -3.22 -13.88
C ILE A 169 -17.41 -3.95 -12.66
N GLU A 170 -16.12 -4.26 -12.68
CA GLU A 170 -15.46 -4.95 -11.57
C GLU A 170 -15.50 -4.10 -10.31
N TYR A 171 -15.18 -2.83 -10.43
CA TYR A 171 -15.25 -1.88 -9.31
C TYR A 171 -16.69 -1.76 -8.76
N LYS A 172 -17.71 -1.69 -9.63
CA LYS A 172 -19.12 -1.70 -9.20
C LYS A 172 -19.48 -2.94 -8.39
N ASN A 173 -19.01 -4.10 -8.82
CA ASN A 173 -19.26 -5.35 -8.10
C ASN A 173 -18.61 -5.34 -6.71
N ASP A 174 -17.40 -4.84 -6.59
CA ASP A 174 -16.72 -4.69 -5.29
C ASP A 174 -17.45 -3.68 -4.40
N VAL A 175 -17.88 -2.54 -4.95
CA VAL A 175 -18.70 -1.54 -4.22
C VAL A 175 -19.99 -2.18 -3.68
N ARG A 176 -20.71 -2.97 -4.49
CA ARG A 176 -21.93 -3.66 -4.06
C ARG A 176 -21.69 -4.68 -2.95
N ARG A 177 -20.55 -5.42 -3.00
CA ARG A 177 -20.18 -6.37 -1.93
C ARG A 177 -20.03 -5.70 -0.58
N LEU A 178 -19.59 -4.43 -0.51
CA LEU A 178 -19.47 -3.69 0.75
C LEU A 178 -20.82 -3.42 1.42
N ASN A 179 -21.94 -3.66 0.75
CA ASN A 179 -23.29 -3.53 1.32
C ASN A 179 -23.85 -4.86 1.87
N ASN A 180 -23.14 -5.96 1.68
CA ASN A 180 -23.53 -7.26 2.23
C ASN A 180 -23.40 -7.27 3.76
N PRO A 181 -24.06 -8.21 4.47
CA PRO A 181 -23.83 -8.44 5.90
C PRO A 181 -22.34 -8.61 6.20
N TRP A 182 -21.90 -8.04 7.32
CA TRP A 182 -20.48 -8.03 7.70
C TRP A 182 -19.90 -9.45 7.79
N ASN A 183 -18.84 -9.69 7.07
CA ASN A 183 -18.08 -10.94 7.05
C ASN A 183 -16.67 -10.72 6.48
N LYS A 184 -15.88 -11.80 6.41
CA LYS A 184 -14.49 -11.76 5.90
C LYS A 184 -14.41 -11.33 4.43
N GLU A 185 -15.41 -11.61 3.59
CA GLU A 185 -15.42 -11.17 2.19
C GLU A 185 -15.59 -9.65 2.09
N VAL A 186 -16.49 -9.06 2.89
CA VAL A 186 -16.67 -7.61 2.98
C VAL A 186 -15.38 -6.94 3.45
N LEU A 187 -14.72 -7.46 4.47
CA LEU A 187 -13.43 -6.97 4.94
C LEU A 187 -12.38 -7.00 3.83
N ASN A 188 -12.20 -8.15 3.18
CA ASN A 188 -11.21 -8.28 2.10
C ASN A 188 -11.51 -7.34 0.93
N THR A 189 -12.78 -7.16 0.58
CA THR A 189 -13.20 -6.21 -0.46
C THR A 189 -12.87 -4.77 -0.05
N ALA A 190 -13.11 -4.38 1.20
CA ALA A 190 -12.73 -3.07 1.70
C ALA A 190 -11.21 -2.86 1.64
N LEU A 191 -10.42 -3.84 2.09
CA LEU A 191 -8.96 -3.79 2.03
C LEU A 191 -8.44 -3.72 0.58
N LYS A 192 -9.08 -4.42 -0.37
CA LYS A 192 -8.79 -4.33 -1.80
C LYS A 192 -9.06 -2.92 -2.32
N LEU A 193 -10.22 -2.33 -2.05
CA LEU A 193 -10.58 -0.99 -2.51
C LEU A 193 -9.69 0.11 -1.91
N LEU A 194 -9.19 -0.09 -0.69
CA LEU A 194 -8.17 0.77 -0.09
C LEU A 194 -6.78 0.59 -0.74
N GLY A 195 -6.57 -0.47 -1.52
CA GLY A 195 -5.28 -0.83 -2.09
C GLY A 195 -4.34 -1.53 -1.10
N ILE A 196 -4.86 -2.05 0.01
CA ILE A 196 -4.08 -2.80 1.01
C ILE A 196 -3.80 -4.22 0.54
N LEU A 197 -4.76 -4.82 -0.17
CA LEU A 197 -4.64 -6.18 -0.74
C LEU A 197 -4.25 -6.15 -2.22
N ASP A 198 -3.92 -5.00 -2.77
CA ASP A 198 -3.38 -4.95 -4.13
C ASP A 198 -2.06 -5.73 -4.14
N SER A 199 -2.02 -6.78 -4.94
CA SER A 199 -0.75 -7.45 -5.22
C SER A 199 0.15 -6.45 -5.93
N PRO A 200 1.39 -6.24 -5.47
CA PRO A 200 2.26 -5.26 -6.10
C PRO A 200 2.55 -5.65 -7.55
N SER A 201 2.64 -4.64 -8.38
CA SER A 201 3.14 -4.76 -9.74
C SER A 201 4.67 -4.73 -9.72
N ILE A 202 5.31 -5.80 -10.17
CA ILE A 202 6.76 -5.95 -10.16
C ILE A 202 7.30 -5.98 -11.59
N LEU A 203 8.19 -5.03 -11.89
CA LEU A 203 8.95 -5.02 -13.15
C LEU A 203 10.16 -5.93 -13.02
N ILE A 204 10.33 -6.85 -13.96
CA ILE A 204 11.58 -7.61 -14.12
C ILE A 204 12.44 -6.90 -15.16
N ILE A 205 13.61 -6.41 -14.72
CA ILE A 205 14.65 -5.85 -15.58
C ILE A 205 15.64 -6.97 -15.88
N HIS A 206 15.97 -7.18 -17.15
CA HIS A 206 16.91 -8.23 -17.55
C HIS A 206 17.65 -7.89 -18.83
N GLY A 207 18.77 -8.56 -19.04
CA GLY A 207 19.54 -8.54 -20.29
C GLY A 207 19.07 -9.59 -21.29
N ARG A 208 20.02 -10.29 -21.92
CA ARG A 208 19.76 -11.36 -22.91
C ARG A 208 19.65 -12.75 -22.29
N GLY A 209 20.17 -12.94 -21.08
CA GLY A 209 20.10 -14.21 -20.35
C GLY A 209 18.67 -14.64 -20.04
N ASN A 210 18.45 -15.95 -19.91
CA ASN A 210 17.13 -16.52 -19.61
C ASN A 210 16.83 -16.68 -18.11
N ASP A 211 17.76 -16.30 -17.25
CA ASP A 211 17.65 -16.48 -15.79
C ASP A 211 16.41 -15.81 -15.20
N TRP A 212 15.96 -14.67 -15.79
CA TRP A 212 14.75 -13.98 -15.38
C TRP A 212 13.48 -14.84 -15.48
N LYS A 213 13.44 -15.87 -16.34
CA LYS A 213 12.28 -16.76 -16.47
C LYS A 213 12.06 -17.58 -15.21
N TYR A 214 13.13 -18.04 -14.54
CA TYR A 214 13.03 -18.72 -13.24
C TYR A 214 12.46 -17.79 -12.16
N LEU A 215 12.89 -16.52 -12.15
CA LEU A 215 12.33 -15.52 -11.24
C LEU A 215 10.84 -15.29 -11.53
N ARG A 216 10.47 -15.08 -12.80
CA ARG A 216 9.08 -14.90 -13.20
C ARG A 216 8.19 -16.05 -12.74
N ASP A 217 8.61 -17.28 -13.03
CA ASP A 217 7.87 -18.49 -12.65
C ASP A 217 7.70 -18.58 -11.12
N TYR A 218 8.74 -18.26 -10.37
CA TYR A 218 8.68 -18.20 -8.91
C TYR A 218 7.70 -17.14 -8.39
N LEU A 219 7.77 -15.92 -8.91
CA LEU A 219 6.86 -14.84 -8.54
C LEU A 219 5.40 -15.18 -8.88
N GLN A 220 5.17 -15.77 -10.06
CA GLN A 220 3.83 -16.10 -10.55
C GLN A 220 3.23 -17.32 -9.86
N ASN A 221 3.97 -18.42 -9.80
CA ASN A 221 3.44 -19.73 -9.41
C ASN A 221 3.60 -20.00 -7.91
N THR A 222 4.68 -19.50 -7.27
CA THR A 222 4.96 -19.73 -5.85
C THR A 222 4.45 -18.57 -4.99
N LEU A 223 4.76 -17.31 -5.35
CA LEU A 223 4.29 -16.14 -4.62
C LEU A 223 2.93 -15.63 -5.07
N GLN A 224 2.37 -16.21 -6.15
CA GLN A 224 1.04 -15.90 -6.71
C GLN A 224 0.85 -14.41 -6.98
N LEU A 225 1.87 -13.73 -7.50
CA LEU A 225 1.78 -12.33 -7.89
C LEU A 225 1.10 -12.21 -9.26
N PRO A 226 -0.05 -11.54 -9.37
CA PRO A 226 -0.79 -11.44 -10.65
C PRO A 226 -0.23 -10.37 -11.59
N LYS A 227 0.57 -9.42 -11.09
CA LYS A 227 1.06 -8.28 -11.86
C LYS A 227 2.60 -8.31 -11.98
N ILE A 228 3.09 -9.18 -12.84
CA ILE A 228 4.51 -9.25 -13.20
C ILE A 228 4.65 -8.69 -14.60
N ILE A 229 5.52 -7.70 -14.76
CA ILE A 229 5.74 -7.01 -16.02
C ILE A 229 7.14 -7.30 -16.52
N VAL A 230 7.23 -7.67 -17.79
CA VAL A 230 8.50 -7.87 -18.51
C VAL A 230 8.44 -7.02 -19.77
N MET A 231 9.44 -6.18 -19.99
CA MET A 231 9.43 -5.19 -21.08
C MET A 231 9.23 -5.78 -22.48
N GLU A 232 9.75 -6.98 -22.71
CA GLU A 232 9.63 -7.68 -24.01
C GLU A 232 8.19 -8.07 -24.34
N GLU A 233 7.36 -8.30 -23.32
CA GLU A 233 5.97 -8.75 -23.44
C GLU A 233 4.97 -7.59 -23.58
N GLU A 234 5.40 -6.37 -23.29
CA GLU A 234 4.53 -5.19 -23.34
C GLU A 234 4.42 -4.63 -24.76
N PHE A 235 3.23 -4.18 -25.15
CA PHE A 235 3.00 -3.55 -26.45
C PHE A 235 3.71 -2.20 -26.56
N THR A 236 4.38 -1.94 -27.67
CA THR A 236 5.12 -0.69 -27.91
C THR A 236 4.19 0.51 -28.15
N LEU A 237 2.99 0.30 -28.69
CA LEU A 237 1.97 1.34 -28.96
C LEU A 237 2.55 2.57 -29.68
N GLY A 238 3.49 2.37 -30.62
CA GLY A 238 4.15 3.45 -31.36
C GLY A 238 5.20 4.25 -30.60
N LYS A 239 5.53 3.87 -29.36
CA LYS A 239 6.56 4.53 -28.54
C LYS A 239 7.96 4.00 -28.87
N THR A 240 8.96 4.83 -28.64
CA THR A 240 10.36 4.38 -28.59
C THR A 240 10.60 3.46 -27.36
N LEU A 241 11.69 2.68 -27.37
CA LEU A 241 12.01 1.82 -26.21
C LEU A 241 12.17 2.61 -24.91
N PRO A 242 12.86 3.77 -24.86
CA PRO A 242 12.91 4.59 -23.65
C PRO A 242 11.54 5.06 -23.16
N GLU A 243 10.70 5.60 -24.07
CA GLU A 243 9.35 6.05 -23.70
C GLU A 243 8.45 4.90 -23.22
N LYS A 244 8.60 3.72 -23.81
CA LYS A 244 7.91 2.51 -23.36
C LYS A 244 8.35 2.14 -21.95
N PHE A 245 9.67 2.12 -21.69
CA PHE A 245 10.23 1.83 -20.38
C PHE A 245 9.75 2.82 -19.33
N GLU A 246 9.84 4.13 -19.59
CA GLU A 246 9.37 5.18 -18.71
C GLU A 246 7.88 5.03 -18.35
N TYR A 247 7.06 4.73 -19.35
CA TYR A 247 5.62 4.51 -19.18
C TYR A 247 5.34 3.29 -18.28
N VAL A 248 6.00 2.17 -18.52
CA VAL A 248 5.85 0.93 -17.72
C VAL A 248 6.38 1.15 -16.31
N ALA A 249 7.59 1.66 -16.20
CA ALA A 249 8.27 1.88 -14.93
C ALA A 249 7.53 2.88 -14.01
N SER A 250 6.76 3.82 -14.59
CA SER A 250 5.93 4.76 -13.79
C SER A 250 4.71 4.10 -13.13
N LYS A 251 4.37 2.87 -13.51
CA LYS A 251 3.16 2.16 -13.06
C LYS A 251 3.44 0.97 -12.14
N VAL A 252 4.70 0.69 -11.85
CA VAL A 252 5.08 -0.44 -11.01
C VAL A 252 5.39 -0.01 -9.58
N ASP A 253 5.13 -0.90 -8.64
CA ASP A 253 5.36 -0.67 -7.22
C ASP A 253 6.81 -0.96 -6.83
N GLY A 254 7.48 -1.85 -7.58
CA GLY A 254 8.88 -2.17 -7.41
C GLY A 254 9.47 -2.90 -8.61
N ALA A 255 10.78 -3.12 -8.61
CA ALA A 255 11.47 -3.85 -9.66
C ALA A 255 12.48 -4.86 -9.11
N ILE A 256 12.68 -5.95 -9.85
CA ILE A 256 13.77 -6.91 -9.59
C ILE A 256 14.61 -6.98 -10.85
N ALA A 257 15.87 -6.58 -10.74
CA ALA A 257 16.83 -6.66 -11.82
C ALA A 257 17.59 -8.00 -11.76
N VAL A 258 17.62 -8.74 -12.86
CA VAL A 258 18.39 -9.98 -13.03
C VAL A 258 19.59 -9.67 -13.91
N VAL A 259 20.73 -9.54 -13.26
CA VAL A 259 22.01 -9.14 -13.87
C VAL A 259 22.77 -10.39 -14.27
N THR A 260 22.85 -10.65 -15.58
CA THR A 260 23.49 -11.83 -16.19
C THR A 260 24.71 -11.44 -17.03
N PRO A 261 25.68 -12.38 -17.28
CA PRO A 261 26.86 -12.11 -18.09
C PRO A 261 26.55 -12.11 -19.59
N ASP A 262 25.94 -11.04 -20.09
CA ASP A 262 25.44 -10.93 -21.46
C ASP A 262 26.48 -10.43 -22.46
N ASP A 263 27.42 -9.63 -22.00
CA ASP A 263 28.46 -8.98 -22.81
C ASP A 263 29.84 -9.21 -22.21
N VAL A 264 30.87 -9.03 -23.04
CA VAL A 264 32.29 -9.09 -22.64
C VAL A 264 32.92 -7.72 -22.83
N GLY A 265 33.62 -7.23 -21.82
CA GLY A 265 34.29 -5.95 -21.89
C GLY A 265 35.66 -5.92 -21.24
N THR A 266 36.50 -4.96 -21.68
CA THR A 266 37.80 -4.68 -21.08
C THR A 266 38.10 -3.19 -21.12
N LEU A 267 39.04 -2.72 -20.33
CA LEU A 267 39.58 -1.37 -20.46
C LEU A 267 40.41 -1.27 -21.73
N LYS A 268 40.40 -0.09 -22.38
CA LYS A 268 41.04 0.15 -23.68
C LYS A 268 42.50 -0.39 -23.80
N ASP A 269 43.25 -0.28 -22.72
CA ASP A 269 44.68 -0.62 -22.70
C ASP A 269 44.97 -1.97 -21.98
N ARG A 270 43.94 -2.80 -21.73
CA ARG A 270 44.06 -4.08 -21.05
C ARG A 270 43.55 -5.22 -21.95
N LYS A 271 44.06 -6.41 -21.70
CA LYS A 271 43.64 -7.66 -22.41
C LYS A 271 42.83 -8.60 -21.49
N ASP A 272 42.52 -8.18 -20.27
CA ASP A 272 41.71 -8.96 -19.33
C ASP A 272 40.21 -8.71 -19.62
N PHE A 273 39.60 -9.59 -20.34
CA PHE A 273 38.17 -9.52 -20.63
C PHE A 273 37.37 -9.98 -19.42
N LYS A 274 36.35 -9.21 -19.09
CA LYS A 274 35.42 -9.50 -17.99
C LYS A 274 33.99 -9.63 -18.50
N LEU A 275 33.24 -10.51 -17.87
CA LEU A 275 31.83 -10.70 -18.17
C LEU A 275 31.01 -9.51 -17.58
N ARG A 276 30.16 -8.92 -18.38
CA ARG A 276 29.35 -7.77 -18.02
C ARG A 276 27.91 -8.00 -18.39
N THR A 277 26.99 -7.43 -17.62
CA THR A 277 25.60 -7.35 -18.07
C THR A 277 25.47 -6.30 -19.17
N ARG A 278 24.40 -6.40 -19.94
CA ARG A 278 24.07 -5.43 -20.98
C ARG A 278 23.97 -4.02 -20.42
N GLN A 279 24.54 -3.04 -21.08
CA GLN A 279 24.58 -1.64 -20.62
C GLN A 279 23.19 -1.08 -20.30
N ASN A 280 22.16 -1.46 -21.08
CA ASN A 280 20.77 -1.02 -20.86
C ASN A 280 20.23 -1.42 -19.48
N VAL A 281 20.63 -2.56 -18.94
CA VAL A 281 20.19 -3.01 -17.59
C VAL A 281 20.59 -2.00 -16.52
N TRP A 282 21.83 -1.51 -16.58
CA TRP A 282 22.30 -0.48 -15.64
C TRP A 282 21.63 0.87 -15.86
N LEU A 283 21.34 1.24 -17.12
CA LEU A 283 20.58 2.46 -17.45
C LEU A 283 19.17 2.40 -16.85
N GLU A 284 18.48 1.28 -16.98
CA GLU A 284 17.12 1.06 -16.47
C GLU A 284 17.09 1.07 -14.93
N ILE A 285 18.05 0.42 -14.28
CA ILE A 285 18.21 0.47 -12.82
C ILE A 285 18.45 1.90 -12.35
N GLY A 286 19.38 2.63 -12.98
CA GLY A 286 19.69 4.01 -12.64
C GLY A 286 18.51 4.96 -12.83
N TRP A 287 17.74 4.79 -13.90
CA TRP A 287 16.53 5.57 -14.15
C TRP A 287 15.48 5.34 -13.05
N LEU A 288 15.23 4.08 -12.68
CA LEU A 288 14.31 3.74 -11.61
C LEU A 288 14.77 4.31 -10.25
N TRP A 289 16.05 4.27 -9.91
CA TRP A 289 16.58 4.87 -8.69
C TRP A 289 16.32 6.37 -8.62
N GLY A 290 16.45 7.07 -9.75
CA GLY A 290 16.15 8.50 -9.83
C GLY A 290 14.66 8.82 -9.73
N ARG A 291 13.81 7.90 -10.14
CA ARG A 291 12.35 8.09 -10.21
C ARG A 291 11.61 7.64 -8.97
N THR A 292 12.06 6.55 -8.34
CA THR A 292 11.43 5.95 -7.16
C THR A 292 12.32 6.14 -5.92
N CYS A 293 12.81 5.07 -5.36
CA CYS A 293 13.86 5.02 -4.35
C CYS A 293 14.64 3.70 -4.50
N ARG A 294 15.83 3.63 -3.92
CA ARG A 294 16.69 2.44 -4.04
C ARG A 294 16.06 1.20 -3.42
N GLU A 295 15.33 1.39 -2.33
CA GLU A 295 14.66 0.34 -1.56
C GLU A 295 13.55 -0.37 -2.35
N ARG A 296 13.07 0.22 -3.45
CA ARG A 296 12.09 -0.39 -4.37
C ARG A 296 12.70 -1.22 -5.48
N ILE A 297 14.01 -1.37 -5.48
CA ILE A 297 14.72 -2.14 -6.52
C ILE A 297 15.62 -3.16 -5.87
N MET A 298 15.34 -4.44 -6.13
CA MET A 298 16.20 -5.56 -5.76
C MET A 298 17.08 -5.94 -6.94
N ILE A 299 18.38 -6.16 -6.69
CA ILE A 299 19.32 -6.58 -7.73
C ILE A 299 19.82 -7.99 -7.42
N LEU A 300 19.46 -8.94 -8.29
CA LEU A 300 19.93 -10.30 -8.29
C LEU A 300 21.08 -10.40 -9.31
N CYS A 301 22.29 -10.64 -8.85
CA CYS A 301 23.48 -10.61 -9.68
C CYS A 301 24.13 -11.98 -9.77
N LYS A 302 24.39 -12.46 -11.00
CA LYS A 302 25.17 -13.69 -11.19
C LYS A 302 26.63 -13.46 -10.80
N GLU A 303 27.23 -14.40 -10.04
CA GLU A 303 28.56 -14.23 -9.43
C GLU A 303 29.68 -13.85 -10.42
N GLU A 304 29.54 -14.24 -11.68
CA GLU A 304 30.56 -14.02 -12.74
C GLU A 304 30.55 -12.57 -13.29
N VAL A 305 29.56 -11.76 -12.97
CA VAL A 305 29.36 -10.43 -13.60
C VAL A 305 30.20 -9.37 -12.93
N GLU A 306 31.00 -8.65 -13.72
CA GLU A 306 31.69 -7.43 -13.24
C GLU A 306 30.68 -6.34 -12.89
N ILE A 307 30.77 -5.87 -11.65
CA ILE A 307 29.91 -4.80 -11.12
C ILE A 307 30.58 -3.44 -11.33
N PRO A 308 29.88 -2.39 -11.82
CA PRO A 308 30.40 -1.04 -11.91
C PRO A 308 30.90 -0.52 -10.56
N SER A 309 32.04 0.19 -10.58
CA SER A 309 32.67 0.72 -9.34
C SER A 309 31.74 1.57 -8.49
N ASP A 310 30.88 2.37 -9.14
CA ASP A 310 30.03 3.36 -8.47
C ASP A 310 28.83 2.76 -7.70
N ILE A 311 28.55 1.46 -7.96
CA ILE A 311 27.51 0.73 -7.21
C ILE A 311 28.11 -0.31 -6.25
N GLN A 312 29.40 -0.37 -6.09
CA GLN A 312 30.06 -1.13 -5.04
C GLN A 312 29.65 -0.54 -3.67
N GLY A 313 29.03 -1.33 -2.82
CA GLY A 313 28.47 -0.88 -1.54
C GLY A 313 26.94 -0.78 -1.53
N ILE A 314 26.27 -0.96 -2.66
CA ILE A 314 24.84 -1.23 -2.70
C ILE A 314 24.60 -2.71 -2.43
N GLU A 315 23.54 -3.05 -1.73
CA GLU A 315 23.17 -4.44 -1.45
C GLU A 315 22.82 -5.17 -2.76
N LEU A 316 23.65 -6.16 -3.12
CA LEU A 316 23.46 -7.03 -4.26
C LEU A 316 23.30 -8.48 -3.77
N TYR A 317 22.33 -9.19 -4.31
CA TYR A 317 22.07 -10.59 -3.96
C TYR A 317 22.71 -11.51 -5.00
N HIS A 318 23.89 -12.02 -4.72
CA HIS A 318 24.63 -12.87 -5.63
C HIS A 318 24.09 -14.30 -5.68
N TYR A 319 23.91 -14.85 -6.88
CA TYR A 319 23.49 -16.24 -7.11
C TYR A 319 24.44 -16.93 -8.12
N LYS A 320 24.50 -18.27 -8.07
CA LYS A 320 25.38 -19.07 -8.93
C LYS A 320 24.68 -19.56 -10.18
N GLU A 321 23.62 -20.32 -10.03
CA GLU A 321 22.89 -20.95 -11.14
C GLU A 321 21.56 -20.24 -11.43
N LYS A 322 20.73 -20.05 -10.41
CA LYS A 322 19.37 -19.51 -10.57
C LYS A 322 19.07 -18.40 -9.57
N PRO A 323 18.39 -17.34 -10.00
CA PRO A 323 18.00 -16.22 -9.10
C PRO A 323 17.17 -16.67 -7.88
N ILE A 324 16.41 -17.76 -8.02
CA ILE A 324 15.57 -18.34 -6.95
C ILE A 324 16.36 -18.93 -5.78
N GLU A 325 17.69 -19.05 -5.88
CA GLU A 325 18.56 -19.34 -4.72
C GLU A 325 18.40 -18.29 -3.63
N LYS A 326 17.94 -17.09 -3.99
CA LYS A 326 17.62 -15.97 -3.09
C LYS A 326 16.11 -15.85 -2.82
N SER A 327 15.39 -16.97 -2.84
CA SER A 327 13.93 -17.01 -2.67
C SER A 327 13.44 -16.34 -1.38
N GLU A 328 14.16 -16.49 -0.27
CA GLU A 328 13.82 -15.85 1.00
C GLU A 328 13.94 -14.32 0.92
N GLN A 329 15.04 -13.80 0.34
CA GLN A 329 15.24 -12.37 0.15
C GLN A 329 14.23 -11.80 -0.84
N ILE A 330 13.90 -12.53 -1.91
CA ILE A 330 12.84 -12.15 -2.86
C ILE A 330 11.49 -12.04 -2.13
N ARG A 331 11.15 -13.04 -1.30
CA ARG A 331 9.91 -13.04 -0.51
C ARG A 331 9.83 -11.83 0.41
N LEU A 332 10.90 -11.56 1.17
CA LEU A 332 10.98 -10.40 2.07
C LEU A 332 10.87 -9.07 1.33
N PHE A 333 11.53 -8.96 0.16
CA PHE A 333 11.41 -7.78 -0.70
C PHE A 333 9.97 -7.55 -1.16
N ILE A 334 9.29 -8.59 -1.66
CA ILE A 334 7.89 -8.50 -2.09
C ILE A 334 6.97 -8.12 -0.92
N GLU A 335 7.18 -8.67 0.27
CA GLU A 335 6.42 -8.29 1.47
C GLU A 335 6.65 -6.82 1.85
N LYS A 336 7.87 -6.32 1.73
CA LYS A 336 8.22 -4.91 1.98
C LYS A 336 7.51 -3.99 1.00
N ILE A 337 7.50 -4.33 -0.29
CA ILE A 337 6.73 -3.59 -1.31
C ILE A 337 5.22 -3.62 -1.01
N LYS A 338 4.64 -4.79 -0.68
CA LYS A 338 3.23 -4.93 -0.29
C LYS A 338 2.84 -4.01 0.87
N ARG A 339 3.71 -3.87 1.85
CA ARG A 339 3.48 -3.02 3.03
C ARG A 339 3.64 -1.53 2.74
N GLY A 340 4.20 -1.14 1.59
CA GLY A 340 4.49 0.26 1.28
C GLY A 340 5.52 0.89 2.23
N VAL A 341 6.41 0.07 2.81
CA VAL A 341 7.45 0.47 3.78
C VAL A 341 8.70 1.02 3.07
N VAL A 342 8.60 1.28 1.78
CA VAL A 342 9.67 1.82 0.93
C VAL A 342 9.18 3.00 0.13
#